data_7c9aa07d9665b82961d6c000d7295b3f
#
_entry.id   7c9aa07d9665b82961d6c000d7295b3f
#
_cell.length_a   1.000
_cell.length_b   1.000
_cell.length_c   1.000
_cell.angle_alpha   90.00
_cell.angle_beta   90.00
_cell.angle_gamma   90.00
#
_symmetry.space_group_name_H-M   'P 1'
#
loop_
_entity.id
_entity.type
_entity.pdbx_description
1 polymer ?
#
loop_
_entity_poly.entity_id
_entity_poly.type
_entity_poly.pdbx_seq_one_letter_code
_entity_poly.pdbx_strand_id
1 'polypeptide(L)'
;CNQSVITYENNTWVNQTYVNISNTNFAAGQSVVSVKLAGNSSLCPVSGWAIYSKDNSIRIGSKGDVFVIREPFISCSPLECRTFFLTQGALLNDKHSNGTIKDRSPYRTLMSCPIGEVPSPYNSRFESVAWSASACHDGINWLTIGISGPDNGAVAVLKYNGIITDTIKSWRNNILRTQESECACVNGSCFTVMTDGPSDGQASYKIFRIEKGKIVKSVEMNAPNYHYEECSCYPDSSEITCVCRDNWHGSNRPWVSFNQNLEYQIGYICSGIFGDNPRPNDKTGSCGPVSSNGANGVKGFSFKYGNGVWIGRTKSISSRNGFEMIWDPNGWTGTDNDFSIKQDIVGINEWSGYSGSFVQHPELTGLDCIRPCFWVELIRGRPKENTIWTSGSSISFCGVNSDTVGWSWPDGAE
;
A
#
# COMPACT_ATOMS: atom_id res chain seq x y z
N CYS A 1 -8.87 -14.41 -32.81
CA CYS A 1 -8.02 -14.86 -31.69
C CYS A 1 -8.88 -15.35 -30.56
N ASN A 2 -8.71 -16.59 -30.15
CA ASN A 2 -9.42 -17.14 -28.99
C ASN A 2 -8.79 -16.59 -27.73
N GLN A 3 -9.54 -15.80 -26.97
CA GLN A 3 -9.14 -15.38 -25.64
C GLN A 3 -9.88 -16.22 -24.61
N SER A 4 -9.16 -16.74 -23.63
CA SER A 4 -9.78 -17.38 -22.49
C SER A 4 -10.24 -16.33 -21.49
N VAL A 5 -11.47 -16.40 -21.10
CA VAL A 5 -12.13 -15.49 -20.17
C VAL A 5 -12.51 -16.28 -18.92
N ILE A 6 -12.28 -15.73 -17.75
CA ILE A 6 -12.77 -16.30 -16.50
C ILE A 6 -14.04 -15.55 -16.13
N THR A 7 -15.16 -16.26 -16.06
CA THR A 7 -16.43 -15.73 -15.57
C THR A 7 -16.77 -16.31 -14.21
N TYR A 8 -17.56 -15.57 -13.47
CA TYR A 8 -18.04 -16.00 -12.17
C TYR A 8 -19.52 -16.38 -12.25
N GLU A 9 -19.76 -17.68 -12.11
CA GLU A 9 -21.11 -18.24 -12.16
C GLU A 9 -21.33 -19.17 -10.96
N ASN A 10 -22.53 -19.09 -10.35
CA ASN A 10 -22.92 -19.96 -9.23
C ASN A 10 -21.91 -20.06 -8.09
N ASN A 11 -21.33 -18.94 -7.68
CA ASN A 11 -20.31 -18.88 -6.63
C ASN A 11 -18.99 -19.61 -6.95
N THR A 12 -18.70 -19.89 -8.22
CA THR A 12 -17.44 -20.49 -8.67
C THR A 12 -16.86 -19.76 -9.87
N TRP A 13 -15.54 -19.79 -9.97
CA TRP A 13 -14.82 -19.27 -11.12
C TRP A 13 -14.80 -20.31 -12.23
N VAL A 14 -15.27 -19.91 -13.41
CA VAL A 14 -15.34 -20.80 -14.57
C VAL A 14 -14.50 -20.23 -15.70
N ASN A 15 -13.58 -21.04 -16.24
CA ASN A 15 -12.87 -20.71 -17.47
C ASN A 15 -13.81 -20.83 -18.66
N GLN A 16 -14.01 -19.73 -19.38
CA GLN A 16 -14.76 -19.74 -20.62
C GLN A 16 -13.86 -19.40 -21.80
N THR A 17 -14.00 -20.13 -22.89
CA THR A 17 -13.29 -19.85 -24.14
C THR A 17 -14.11 -18.87 -24.94
N TYR A 18 -13.55 -17.73 -25.27
CA TYR A 18 -14.22 -16.68 -26.02
C TYR A 18 -14.03 -16.82 -27.50
N VAL A 19 -15.12 -16.75 -28.23
CA VAL A 19 -15.12 -16.64 -29.68
C VAL A 19 -15.48 -15.21 -30.06
N ASN A 20 -14.48 -14.43 -30.37
CA ASN A 20 -14.51 -13.18 -31.12
C ASN A 20 -15.52 -12.08 -30.68
N ILE A 21 -14.97 -11.00 -30.10
CA ILE A 21 -15.70 -9.79 -29.67
C ILE A 21 -16.37 -9.03 -30.85
N SER A 22 -16.02 -9.30 -32.09
CA SER A 22 -16.63 -8.66 -33.25
C SER A 22 -17.97 -9.26 -33.67
N ASN A 23 -18.41 -10.36 -33.09
CA ASN A 23 -19.73 -10.93 -33.33
C ASN A 23 -20.69 -10.46 -32.23
N THR A 24 -21.49 -9.50 -32.58
CA THR A 24 -22.38 -8.72 -31.71
C THR A 24 -23.64 -9.46 -31.21
N ASN A 25 -23.61 -10.77 -31.02
CA ASN A 25 -24.73 -11.49 -30.44
C ASN A 25 -24.59 -11.63 -28.93
N PHE A 26 -24.67 -10.50 -28.23
CA PHE A 26 -24.89 -10.52 -26.79
C PHE A 26 -26.39 -10.70 -26.54
N ALA A 27 -26.78 -11.79 -25.89
CA ALA A 27 -28.11 -11.87 -25.32
C ALA A 27 -28.28 -10.79 -24.26
N ALA A 28 -29.34 -10.00 -24.33
CA ALA A 28 -29.63 -8.95 -23.38
C ALA A 28 -29.63 -9.52 -21.95
N GLY A 29 -28.80 -9.01 -21.08
CA GLY A 29 -28.69 -9.41 -19.68
C GLY A 29 -27.48 -10.26 -19.32
N GLN A 30 -26.64 -10.62 -20.25
CA GLN A 30 -25.33 -11.23 -19.93
C GLN A 30 -24.26 -10.15 -19.78
N SER A 31 -23.81 -9.92 -18.56
CA SER A 31 -22.61 -9.11 -18.32
C SER A 31 -21.38 -10.01 -18.50
N VAL A 32 -20.59 -9.73 -19.51
CA VAL A 32 -19.30 -10.37 -19.68
C VAL A 32 -18.26 -9.53 -18.96
N VAL A 33 -17.77 -10.03 -17.83
CA VAL A 33 -16.61 -9.45 -17.17
C VAL A 33 -15.41 -10.29 -17.59
N SER A 34 -14.64 -9.78 -18.54
CA SER A 34 -13.39 -10.40 -18.91
C SER A 34 -12.32 -9.95 -17.96
N VAL A 35 -12.07 -10.70 -16.89
CA VAL A 35 -10.96 -10.39 -16.01
C VAL A 35 -10.25 -11.65 -15.60
N LYS A 36 -9.06 -11.80 -16.11
CA LYS A 36 -8.08 -12.73 -15.62
C LYS A 36 -7.11 -11.96 -14.76
N LEU A 37 -7.21 -12.08 -13.45
CA LEU A 37 -6.05 -11.74 -12.62
C LEU A 37 -4.99 -12.79 -12.90
N ALA A 38 -3.90 -12.38 -13.53
CA ALA A 38 -2.85 -13.28 -13.97
C ALA A 38 -2.15 -13.88 -12.75
N GLY A 39 -2.54 -15.11 -12.38
CA GLY A 39 -2.05 -15.79 -11.19
C GLY A 39 -0.58 -16.13 -11.22
N ASN A 40 0.05 -16.25 -12.40
CA ASN A 40 1.44 -16.66 -12.56
C ASN A 40 2.36 -15.56 -13.08
N SER A 41 1.89 -14.34 -13.19
CA SER A 41 2.72 -13.23 -13.67
C SER A 41 3.71 -12.80 -12.61
N SER A 42 4.95 -12.55 -13.06
CA SER A 42 5.99 -11.94 -12.24
C SER A 42 6.03 -10.43 -12.42
N LEU A 43 6.75 -9.75 -11.54
CA LEU A 43 7.01 -8.32 -11.68
C LEU A 43 7.76 -8.03 -12.99
N CYS A 44 7.40 -6.95 -13.64
CA CYS A 44 8.11 -6.45 -14.82
C CYS A 44 9.53 -6.02 -14.45
N PRO A 45 10.50 -6.20 -15.36
CA PRO A 45 11.83 -5.62 -15.18
C PRO A 45 11.77 -4.11 -15.03
N VAL A 46 12.54 -3.55 -14.11
CA VAL A 46 12.56 -2.12 -13.81
C VAL A 46 13.99 -1.61 -13.81
N SER A 47 14.25 -0.56 -14.56
CA SER A 47 15.52 0.19 -14.52
C SER A 47 15.34 1.62 -14.02
N GLY A 48 14.12 2.08 -13.84
CA GLY A 48 13.80 3.40 -13.32
C GLY A 48 12.32 3.55 -13.03
N TRP A 49 11.94 4.72 -12.53
CA TRP A 49 10.59 5.01 -12.08
C TRP A 49 10.08 6.29 -12.73
N ALA A 50 8.91 6.24 -13.32
CA ALA A 50 8.28 7.37 -13.98
C ALA A 50 7.05 7.83 -13.19
N ILE A 51 6.86 9.14 -13.11
CA ILE A 51 5.68 9.70 -12.46
C ILE A 51 4.40 9.18 -13.13
N TYR A 52 3.44 8.79 -12.30
CA TYR A 52 2.14 8.32 -12.76
C TYR A 52 1.02 9.29 -12.41
N SER A 53 1.01 9.82 -11.19
CA SER A 53 0.00 10.79 -10.76
C SER A 53 0.51 11.71 -9.66
N LYS A 54 -0.14 12.85 -9.52
CA LYS A 54 0.10 13.82 -8.44
C LYS A 54 -1.18 14.63 -8.23
N ASP A 55 -1.69 14.72 -7.01
CA ASP A 55 -2.98 15.36 -6.78
C ASP A 55 -2.89 16.84 -6.40
N ASN A 56 -1.78 17.34 -5.85
CA ASN A 56 -1.59 18.73 -5.42
C ASN A 56 -2.65 19.25 -4.44
N SER A 57 -3.23 18.38 -3.62
CA SER A 57 -4.42 18.71 -2.83
C SER A 57 -4.20 19.83 -1.82
N ILE A 58 -3.03 19.93 -1.20
CA ILE A 58 -2.76 20.97 -0.20
C ILE A 58 -2.73 22.35 -0.85
N ARG A 59 -2.12 22.47 -2.02
CA ARG A 59 -2.11 23.72 -2.78
C ARG A 59 -3.51 24.13 -3.22
N ILE A 60 -4.29 23.19 -3.72
CA ILE A 60 -5.65 23.42 -4.21
C ILE A 60 -6.59 23.69 -3.04
N GLY A 61 -6.35 23.10 -1.87
CA GLY A 61 -7.14 23.31 -0.66
C GLY A 61 -7.20 24.76 -0.18
N SER A 62 -6.27 25.61 -0.59
CA SER A 62 -6.34 27.04 -0.33
C SER A 62 -7.41 27.75 -1.16
N LYS A 63 -7.97 27.11 -2.17
CA LYS A 63 -8.89 27.68 -3.15
C LYS A 63 -10.24 26.96 -3.24
N GLY A 64 -10.44 25.87 -2.51
CA GLY A 64 -11.65 25.07 -2.62
C GLY A 64 -11.82 24.08 -1.48
N ASP A 65 -12.89 23.28 -1.57
CA ASP A 65 -13.24 22.29 -0.58
C ASP A 65 -12.40 21.02 -0.80
N VAL A 66 -11.41 20.80 0.06
CA VAL A 66 -10.52 19.64 0.05
C VAL A 66 -10.54 18.99 1.42
N PHE A 67 -10.67 17.67 1.45
CA PHE A 67 -10.60 16.92 2.70
C PHE A 67 -9.23 17.03 3.35
N VAL A 68 -9.21 17.14 4.67
CA VAL A 68 -8.03 16.83 5.46
C VAL A 68 -7.88 15.33 5.50
N ILE A 69 -6.77 14.82 5.00
CA ILE A 69 -6.51 13.39 4.90
C ILE A 69 -5.12 13.02 5.39
N ARG A 70 -4.96 11.78 5.78
CA ARG A 70 -3.66 11.11 5.86
C ARG A 70 -3.80 9.67 5.40
N GLU A 71 -2.69 8.99 5.33
CA GLU A 71 -2.59 7.60 4.87
C GLU A 71 -3.27 7.39 3.51
N PRO A 72 -2.95 8.22 2.49
CA PRO A 72 -3.42 7.93 1.14
C PRO A 72 -2.73 6.67 0.63
N PHE A 73 -3.43 5.89 -0.16
CA PHE A 73 -2.82 4.79 -0.91
C PHE A 73 -3.54 4.61 -2.24
N ILE A 74 -2.91 3.90 -3.15
CA ILE A 74 -3.45 3.68 -4.49
C ILE A 74 -3.69 2.20 -4.67
N SER A 75 -4.80 1.86 -5.30
CA SER A 75 -5.10 0.52 -5.77
C SER A 75 -5.78 0.59 -7.12
N CYS A 76 -5.49 -0.37 -7.98
CA CYS A 76 -5.98 -0.41 -9.36
C CYS A 76 -6.89 -1.62 -9.57
N SER A 77 -8.00 -1.37 -10.26
CA SER A 77 -8.81 -2.40 -10.88
C SER A 77 -8.32 -2.64 -12.32
N PRO A 78 -8.86 -3.62 -13.04
CA PRO A 78 -8.56 -3.78 -14.45
C PRO A 78 -8.96 -2.59 -15.34
N LEU A 79 -9.79 -1.68 -14.83
CA LEU A 79 -10.29 -0.53 -15.59
C LEU A 79 -9.67 0.79 -15.18
N GLU A 80 -9.37 0.97 -13.89
CA GLU A 80 -8.91 2.25 -13.36
C GLU A 80 -8.07 2.09 -12.11
N CYS A 81 -7.26 3.09 -11.80
CA CYS A 81 -6.63 3.24 -10.50
C CYS A 81 -7.40 4.27 -9.68
N ARG A 82 -7.50 4.06 -8.38
CA ARG A 82 -8.15 4.97 -7.44
C ARG A 82 -7.22 5.32 -6.30
N THR A 83 -7.33 6.54 -5.82
CA THR A 83 -6.71 6.98 -4.58
C THR A 83 -7.68 6.74 -3.44
N PHE A 84 -7.25 5.94 -2.48
CA PHE A 84 -7.94 5.71 -1.21
C PHE A 84 -7.27 6.56 -0.14
N PHE A 85 -8.02 7.06 0.81
CA PHE A 85 -7.48 7.91 1.86
C PHE A 85 -8.35 7.87 3.11
N LEU A 86 -7.75 8.23 4.25
CA LEU A 86 -8.44 8.32 5.53
C LEU A 86 -8.69 9.80 5.85
N THR A 87 -9.96 10.19 5.84
CA THR A 87 -10.36 11.56 6.19
C THR A 87 -10.37 11.74 7.70
N GLN A 88 -10.40 12.99 8.14
CA GLN A 88 -10.60 13.35 9.54
C GLN A 88 -12.00 13.93 9.79
N GLY A 89 -12.90 13.87 8.80
CA GLY A 89 -14.21 14.48 8.89
C GLY A 89 -14.17 16.00 8.81
N ALA A 90 -13.14 16.56 8.20
CA ALA A 90 -12.93 18.00 8.11
C ALA A 90 -12.42 18.41 6.73
N LEU A 91 -12.70 19.63 6.36
CA LEU A 91 -12.12 20.27 5.19
C LEU A 91 -10.91 21.11 5.58
N LEU A 92 -9.94 21.20 4.68
CA LEU A 92 -8.78 22.05 4.86
C LEU A 92 -9.26 23.51 4.97
N ASN A 93 -8.67 24.29 5.86
CA ASN A 93 -9.05 25.68 6.18
C ASN A 93 -10.38 25.85 6.93
N ASP A 94 -11.06 24.78 7.31
CA ASP A 94 -12.20 24.83 8.22
C ASP A 94 -11.72 24.75 9.67
N LYS A 95 -12.52 25.28 10.60
CA LYS A 95 -12.25 25.16 12.05
C LYS A 95 -12.17 23.71 12.54
N HIS A 96 -12.89 22.80 11.89
CA HIS A 96 -12.89 21.37 12.22
C HIS A 96 -11.57 20.68 11.83
N SER A 97 -10.71 21.34 11.06
CA SER A 97 -9.37 20.84 10.74
C SER A 97 -8.41 20.92 11.93
N ASN A 98 -8.77 21.66 12.98
CA ASN A 98 -7.94 21.81 14.17
C ASN A 98 -7.78 20.47 14.90
N GLY A 99 -6.54 20.11 15.19
CA GLY A 99 -6.21 18.87 15.90
C GLY A 99 -6.22 17.61 15.06
N THR A 100 -6.26 17.71 13.72
CA THR A 100 -6.27 16.56 12.82
C THR A 100 -4.92 15.82 12.73
N ILE A 101 -3.96 16.20 13.55
CA ILE A 101 -2.75 15.42 13.76
C ILE A 101 -3.03 14.05 14.44
N LYS A 102 -4.17 13.88 15.07
CA LYS A 102 -4.54 12.64 15.76
C LYS A 102 -4.68 11.48 14.78
N ASP A 103 -4.10 10.36 15.13
CA ASP A 103 -4.12 9.15 14.27
C ASP A 103 -5.50 8.49 14.26
N ARG A 104 -6.18 8.48 15.40
CA ARG A 104 -7.45 7.78 15.56
C ARG A 104 -8.51 8.68 16.14
N SER A 105 -9.69 8.64 15.55
CA SER A 105 -10.89 9.30 16.05
C SER A 105 -12.12 8.59 15.46
N PRO A 106 -13.30 8.76 16.06
CA PRO A 106 -14.53 8.19 15.49
C PRO A 106 -14.97 8.90 14.20
N TYR A 107 -14.35 10.01 13.84
CA TYR A 107 -14.66 10.76 12.61
C TYR A 107 -13.87 10.28 11.40
N ARG A 108 -12.85 9.47 11.58
CA ARG A 108 -12.04 9.00 10.47
C ARG A 108 -12.80 8.05 9.57
N THR A 109 -12.61 8.22 8.27
CA THR A 109 -13.39 7.54 7.24
C THR A 109 -12.49 7.18 6.07
N LEU A 110 -12.59 5.93 5.61
CA LEU A 110 -11.99 5.50 4.34
C LEU A 110 -12.88 5.98 3.20
N MET A 111 -12.29 6.76 2.31
CA MET A 111 -12.92 7.24 1.09
C MET A 111 -12.00 7.01 -0.10
N SER A 112 -12.52 7.16 -1.31
CA SER A 112 -11.73 7.06 -2.52
C SER A 112 -12.19 8.05 -3.58
N CYS A 113 -11.25 8.45 -4.44
CA CYS A 113 -11.52 9.26 -5.62
C CYS A 113 -10.71 8.73 -6.81
N PRO A 114 -11.02 9.14 -8.04
CA PRO A 114 -10.20 8.79 -9.19
C PRO A 114 -8.75 9.27 -9.00
N ILE A 115 -7.80 8.50 -9.50
CA ILE A 115 -6.38 8.83 -9.35
C ILE A 115 -6.04 10.19 -9.96
N GLY A 116 -5.15 10.92 -9.30
CA GLY A 116 -4.72 12.24 -9.75
C GLY A 116 -5.70 13.37 -9.45
N GLU A 117 -6.89 13.06 -8.95
CA GLU A 117 -7.86 14.04 -8.50
C GLU A 117 -7.68 14.37 -7.02
N VAL A 118 -8.15 15.56 -6.65
CA VAL A 118 -8.06 16.04 -5.27
C VAL A 118 -9.13 15.39 -4.41
N PRO A 119 -8.81 14.85 -3.22
CA PRO A 119 -9.80 14.35 -2.28
C PRO A 119 -10.78 15.46 -1.86
N SER A 120 -12.01 15.38 -2.33
CA SER A 120 -13.02 16.44 -2.20
C SER A 120 -14.40 15.83 -1.98
N PRO A 121 -15.33 16.52 -1.30
CA PRO A 121 -16.72 16.08 -1.21
C PRO A 121 -17.41 15.88 -2.56
N TYR A 122 -16.90 16.52 -3.62
CA TYR A 122 -17.52 16.51 -4.95
C TYR A 122 -17.19 15.27 -5.78
N ASN A 123 -16.11 14.56 -5.48
CA ASN A 123 -15.63 13.44 -6.29
C ASN A 123 -15.37 12.17 -5.51
N SER A 124 -15.53 12.21 -4.19
CA SER A 124 -15.12 11.12 -3.32
C SER A 124 -16.27 10.22 -2.94
N ARG A 125 -15.99 8.92 -2.91
CA ARG A 125 -16.94 7.88 -2.56
C ARG A 125 -16.64 7.39 -1.13
N PHE A 126 -17.68 7.26 -0.30
CA PHE A 126 -17.56 6.62 1.01
C PHE A 126 -17.27 5.13 0.83
N GLU A 127 -16.33 4.63 1.59
CA GLU A 127 -15.99 3.21 1.60
C GLU A 127 -16.29 2.56 2.95
N SER A 128 -15.79 3.13 4.05
CA SER A 128 -15.99 2.55 5.39
C SER A 128 -15.61 3.56 6.47
N VAL A 129 -16.13 3.38 7.67
CA VAL A 129 -15.63 4.10 8.86
C VAL A 129 -14.31 3.44 9.27
N ALA A 130 -13.23 4.20 9.31
CA ALA A 130 -11.91 3.62 9.55
C ALA A 130 -10.86 4.66 9.96
N TRP A 131 -10.00 4.28 10.89
CA TRP A 131 -8.73 4.97 11.15
C TRP A 131 -7.52 4.13 10.73
N SER A 132 -7.71 2.89 10.29
CA SER A 132 -6.72 2.04 9.63
C SER A 132 -7.42 1.25 8.52
N ALA A 133 -6.78 1.07 7.37
CA ALA A 133 -7.50 0.56 6.21
C ALA A 133 -6.63 -0.18 5.22
N SER A 134 -7.28 -0.93 4.37
CA SER A 134 -6.75 -1.51 3.14
C SER A 134 -7.86 -1.62 2.10
N ALA A 135 -7.50 -1.73 0.85
CA ALA A 135 -8.43 -1.98 -0.24
C ALA A 135 -7.71 -2.62 -1.41
N CYS A 136 -8.40 -3.44 -2.17
CA CYS A 136 -7.88 -4.04 -3.40
C CYS A 136 -9.03 -4.54 -4.26
N HIS A 137 -8.76 -4.78 -5.53
CA HIS A 137 -9.73 -5.29 -6.49
C HIS A 137 -9.33 -6.70 -6.92
N ASP A 138 -10.24 -7.63 -6.80
CA ASP A 138 -9.97 -9.05 -7.11
C ASP A 138 -10.15 -9.38 -8.59
N GLY A 139 -10.42 -8.38 -9.39
CA GLY A 139 -10.76 -8.52 -10.81
C GLY A 139 -12.24 -8.38 -11.10
N ILE A 140 -13.10 -8.47 -10.10
CA ILE A 140 -14.55 -8.37 -10.23
C ILE A 140 -15.09 -7.20 -9.43
N ASN A 141 -14.77 -7.13 -8.15
CA ASN A 141 -15.27 -6.12 -7.24
C ASN A 141 -14.15 -5.61 -6.30
N TRP A 142 -14.38 -4.43 -5.76
CA TRP A 142 -13.56 -3.87 -4.71
C TRP A 142 -13.80 -4.58 -3.38
N LEU A 143 -12.71 -5.01 -2.75
CA LEU A 143 -12.66 -5.36 -1.34
C LEU A 143 -12.14 -4.15 -0.57
N THR A 144 -12.85 -3.73 0.46
CA THR A 144 -12.38 -2.71 1.39
C THR A 144 -12.34 -3.25 2.80
N ILE A 145 -11.33 -2.85 3.55
CA ILE A 145 -11.13 -3.22 4.95
C ILE A 145 -10.98 -1.94 5.73
N GLY A 146 -11.91 -1.69 6.65
CA GLY A 146 -11.86 -0.52 7.51
C GLY A 146 -11.86 -0.92 8.98
N ILE A 147 -10.88 -0.43 9.73
CA ILE A 147 -10.75 -0.70 11.16
C ILE A 147 -11.09 0.57 11.92
N SER A 148 -12.00 0.45 12.88
CA SER A 148 -12.39 1.54 13.76
C SER A 148 -12.82 0.98 15.12
N GLY A 149 -13.05 1.86 16.07
CA GLY A 149 -13.47 1.53 17.43
C GLY A 149 -12.45 1.96 18.47
N PRO A 150 -12.68 1.58 19.74
CA PRO A 150 -11.75 1.89 20.81
C PRO A 150 -10.44 1.10 20.66
N ASP A 151 -9.35 1.63 21.19
CA ASP A 151 -8.03 1.01 21.09
C ASP A 151 -7.99 -0.43 21.64
N ASN A 152 -8.79 -0.72 22.65
CA ASN A 152 -8.86 -2.04 23.28
C ASN A 152 -9.95 -2.96 22.72
N GLY A 153 -10.64 -2.55 21.69
CA GLY A 153 -11.76 -3.33 21.15
C GLY A 153 -12.12 -2.94 19.72
N ALA A 154 -11.13 -2.60 18.91
CA ALA A 154 -11.35 -2.25 17.51
C ALA A 154 -11.84 -3.45 16.70
N VAL A 155 -12.56 -3.16 15.63
CA VAL A 155 -13.12 -4.14 14.71
C VAL A 155 -12.76 -3.75 13.29
N ALA A 156 -12.28 -4.72 12.52
CA ALA A 156 -12.11 -4.59 11.08
C ALA A 156 -13.41 -5.04 10.39
N VAL A 157 -13.93 -4.19 9.53
CA VAL A 157 -15.13 -4.48 8.71
C VAL A 157 -14.66 -4.70 7.28
N LEU A 158 -14.99 -5.87 6.73
CA LEU A 158 -14.72 -6.22 5.36
C LEU A 158 -15.98 -5.95 4.53
N LYS A 159 -15.81 -5.22 3.44
CA LYS A 159 -16.89 -4.96 2.47
C LYS A 159 -16.47 -5.45 1.10
N TYR A 160 -17.38 -6.12 0.43
CA TYR A 160 -17.21 -6.55 -0.94
C TYR A 160 -18.29 -5.92 -1.79
N ASN A 161 -17.90 -5.18 -2.81
CA ASN A 161 -18.81 -4.35 -3.60
C ASN A 161 -19.69 -3.42 -2.73
N GLY A 162 -19.11 -2.85 -1.69
CA GLY A 162 -19.78 -1.93 -0.76
C GLY A 162 -20.67 -2.58 0.29
N ILE A 163 -20.77 -3.90 0.32
CA ILE A 163 -21.65 -4.65 1.24
C ILE A 163 -20.77 -5.34 2.29
N ILE A 164 -21.15 -5.22 3.57
CA ILE A 164 -20.44 -5.90 4.67
C ILE A 164 -20.59 -7.42 4.49
N THR A 165 -19.44 -8.08 4.42
CA THR A 165 -19.38 -9.53 4.20
C THR A 165 -18.73 -10.27 5.36
N ASP A 166 -17.89 -9.63 6.14
CA ASP A 166 -17.21 -10.24 7.28
C ASP A 166 -16.67 -9.19 8.24
N THR A 167 -16.27 -9.63 9.43
CA THR A 167 -15.61 -8.80 10.45
C THR A 167 -14.49 -9.56 11.12
N ILE A 168 -13.48 -8.81 11.59
CA ILE A 168 -12.39 -9.33 12.41
C ILE A 168 -12.35 -8.51 13.68
N LYS A 169 -12.50 -9.16 14.82
CA LYS A 169 -12.35 -8.50 16.13
C LYS A 169 -10.89 -8.50 16.55
N SER A 170 -10.48 -7.46 17.24
CA SER A 170 -9.19 -7.40 17.91
C SER A 170 -8.99 -8.65 18.77
N TRP A 171 -7.83 -9.30 18.64
CA TRP A 171 -7.53 -10.54 19.36
C TRP A 171 -6.49 -10.35 20.47
N ARG A 172 -5.86 -9.19 20.53
CA ARG A 172 -4.92 -8.78 21.60
C ARG A 172 -5.38 -7.54 22.36
N ASN A 173 -6.50 -6.95 21.97
CA ASN A 173 -7.09 -5.76 22.57
C ASN A 173 -6.12 -4.56 22.62
N ASN A 174 -5.31 -4.40 21.60
CA ASN A 174 -4.29 -3.36 21.57
C ASN A 174 -4.06 -2.81 20.16
N ILE A 175 -5.02 -2.00 19.72
CA ILE A 175 -5.00 -1.25 18.47
C ILE A 175 -4.81 -2.20 17.26
N LEU A 176 -5.86 -2.96 16.96
CA LEU A 176 -5.91 -3.71 15.70
C LEU A 176 -5.69 -2.73 14.54
N ARG A 177 -4.74 -3.05 13.66
CA ARG A 177 -4.34 -2.19 12.57
C ARG A 177 -3.89 -2.99 11.36
N THR A 178 -3.93 -2.39 10.19
CA THR A 178 -3.59 -3.06 8.94
C THR A 178 -2.66 -2.22 8.06
N GLN A 179 -2.66 -2.45 6.79
CA GLN A 179 -1.60 -2.07 5.86
C GLN A 179 -1.47 -0.58 5.59
N GLU A 180 -2.55 0.19 5.55
CA GLU A 180 -2.56 1.56 5.00
C GLU A 180 -2.06 1.59 3.54
N SER A 181 -2.21 0.49 2.84
CA SER A 181 -1.90 0.31 1.42
C SER A 181 -2.74 -0.81 0.85
N GLU A 182 -2.61 -1.10 -0.45
CA GLU A 182 -3.46 -2.10 -1.06
C GLU A 182 -3.17 -3.53 -0.56
N CYS A 183 -4.22 -4.32 -0.42
CA CYS A 183 -4.09 -5.76 -0.28
C CYS A 183 -3.71 -6.38 -1.63
N ALA A 184 -3.18 -7.59 -1.62
CA ALA A 184 -2.72 -8.26 -2.83
C ALA A 184 -3.71 -9.36 -3.22
N CYS A 185 -4.08 -9.40 -4.49
CA CYS A 185 -5.03 -10.39 -4.99
C CYS A 185 -4.37 -11.27 -6.06
N VAL A 186 -4.59 -12.58 -5.95
CA VAL A 186 -4.09 -13.60 -6.87
C VAL A 186 -5.22 -14.61 -7.10
N ASN A 187 -5.57 -14.89 -8.35
CA ASN A 187 -6.59 -15.88 -8.73
C ASN A 187 -7.93 -15.67 -8.01
N GLY A 188 -8.34 -14.43 -7.80
CA GLY A 188 -9.60 -14.09 -7.15
C GLY A 188 -9.55 -14.10 -5.62
N SER A 189 -8.50 -14.57 -5.00
CA SER A 189 -8.27 -14.48 -3.56
C SER A 189 -7.47 -13.23 -3.23
N CYS A 190 -7.81 -12.55 -2.15
CA CYS A 190 -7.10 -11.37 -1.66
C CYS A 190 -6.45 -11.67 -0.31
N PHE A 191 -5.31 -11.04 -0.07
CA PHE A 191 -4.47 -11.31 1.09
C PHE A 191 -4.09 -10.02 1.77
N THR A 192 -4.16 -10.01 3.08
CA THR A 192 -3.75 -8.87 3.90
C THR A 192 -3.04 -9.34 5.16
N VAL A 193 -2.28 -8.43 5.76
CA VAL A 193 -1.61 -8.64 7.04
C VAL A 193 -2.15 -7.62 8.04
N MET A 194 -2.51 -8.08 9.22
CA MET A 194 -2.93 -7.23 10.32
C MET A 194 -2.05 -7.44 11.54
N THR A 195 -1.93 -6.39 12.32
CA THR A 195 -1.16 -6.35 13.57
C THR A 195 -2.06 -6.00 14.72
N ASP A 196 -1.88 -6.67 15.84
CA ASP A 196 -2.53 -6.35 17.11
C ASP A 196 -1.52 -6.57 18.24
N GLY A 197 -1.40 -5.62 19.13
CA GLY A 197 -0.41 -5.67 20.19
C GLY A 197 0.45 -4.41 20.27
N PRO A 198 1.45 -4.40 21.17
CA PRO A 198 2.25 -3.19 21.40
C PRO A 198 3.02 -2.74 20.14
N SER A 199 3.22 -1.44 20.02
CA SER A 199 4.01 -0.84 18.94
C SER A 199 5.51 -0.78 19.25
N ASP A 200 5.89 -1.04 20.49
CA ASP A 200 7.28 -0.98 20.98
C ASP A 200 7.73 -2.31 21.62
N GLY A 201 7.13 -3.40 21.24
CA GLY A 201 7.44 -4.72 21.76
C GLY A 201 6.88 -5.83 20.88
N GLN A 202 6.93 -7.06 21.36
CA GLN A 202 6.39 -8.20 20.64
C GLN A 202 4.88 -8.06 20.48
N ALA A 203 4.43 -8.01 19.25
CA ALA A 203 3.02 -7.99 18.89
C ALA A 203 2.60 -9.30 18.22
N SER A 204 1.35 -9.38 17.83
CA SER A 204 0.78 -10.50 17.10
C SER A 204 0.46 -10.07 15.66
N TYR A 205 0.82 -10.89 14.71
CA TYR A 205 0.67 -10.62 13.28
C TYR A 205 -0.10 -11.77 12.65
N LYS A 206 -1.16 -11.46 11.91
CA LYS A 206 -1.95 -12.47 11.21
C LYS A 206 -2.02 -12.18 9.72
N ILE A 207 -1.88 -13.25 8.93
CA ILE A 207 -2.12 -13.24 7.50
C ILE A 207 -3.53 -13.76 7.26
N PHE A 208 -4.29 -13.07 6.40
CA PHE A 208 -5.66 -13.45 6.05
C PHE A 208 -5.77 -13.72 4.56
N ARG A 209 -6.40 -14.84 4.21
CA ARG A 209 -6.89 -15.09 2.86
C ARG A 209 -8.38 -14.80 2.82
N ILE A 210 -8.78 -13.95 1.88
CA ILE A 210 -10.13 -13.42 1.76
C ILE A 210 -10.64 -13.73 0.35
N GLU A 211 -11.81 -14.33 0.27
CA GLU A 211 -12.50 -14.60 -1.00
C GLU A 211 -13.85 -13.93 -0.97
N LYS A 212 -14.06 -12.98 -1.89
CA LYS A 212 -15.31 -12.20 -1.99
C LYS A 212 -15.75 -11.60 -0.67
N GLY A 213 -14.81 -10.99 0.01
CA GLY A 213 -15.06 -10.32 1.26
C GLY A 213 -15.19 -11.22 2.47
N LYS A 214 -15.01 -12.55 2.33
CA LYS A 214 -15.07 -13.49 3.45
C LYS A 214 -13.70 -14.08 3.75
N ILE A 215 -13.34 -14.15 5.02
CA ILE A 215 -12.10 -14.78 5.46
C ILE A 215 -12.27 -16.29 5.35
N VAL A 216 -11.46 -16.90 4.50
CA VAL A 216 -11.46 -18.36 4.30
C VAL A 216 -10.33 -19.06 5.04
N LYS A 217 -9.28 -18.32 5.39
CA LYS A 217 -8.16 -18.84 6.18
C LYS A 217 -7.40 -17.69 6.84
N SER A 218 -6.88 -17.94 8.02
CA SER A 218 -5.95 -17.05 8.69
C SER A 218 -4.86 -17.84 9.40
N VAL A 219 -3.68 -17.24 9.48
CA VAL A 219 -2.53 -17.82 10.16
C VAL A 219 -1.87 -16.74 11.01
N GLU A 220 -1.60 -17.05 12.27
CA GLU A 220 -0.78 -16.19 13.11
C GLU A 220 0.69 -16.47 12.83
N MET A 221 1.45 -15.44 12.52
CA MET A 221 2.87 -15.58 12.22
C MET A 221 3.65 -15.91 13.49
N ASN A 222 4.53 -16.90 13.40
CA ASN A 222 5.54 -17.14 14.43
C ASN A 222 6.78 -16.31 14.09
N ALA A 223 6.87 -15.13 14.68
CA ALA A 223 7.90 -14.15 14.38
C ALA A 223 8.49 -13.55 15.67
N PRO A 224 9.16 -14.38 16.49
CA PRO A 224 9.72 -13.93 17.75
C PRO A 224 10.82 -12.89 17.51
N ASN A 225 10.76 -11.79 18.26
CA ASN A 225 11.70 -10.68 18.17
C ASN A 225 11.64 -9.89 16.84
N TYR A 226 10.65 -10.16 16.00
CA TYR A 226 10.36 -9.38 14.79
C TYR A 226 9.14 -8.49 15.03
N HIS A 227 9.07 -7.39 14.33
CA HIS A 227 7.94 -6.47 14.42
C HIS A 227 7.43 -6.11 13.03
N TYR A 228 6.13 -6.24 12.82
CA TYR A 228 5.47 -6.02 11.54
C TYR A 228 4.31 -5.07 11.73
N GLU A 229 4.38 -3.91 11.10
CA GLU A 229 3.28 -2.96 11.02
C GLU A 229 3.17 -2.38 9.62
N GLU A 230 1.98 -1.97 9.26
CA GLU A 230 1.74 -1.20 8.04
C GLU A 230 2.43 -1.82 6.82
N CYS A 231 2.19 -3.12 6.61
CA CYS A 231 2.81 -3.87 5.53
C CYS A 231 2.40 -3.35 4.16
N SER A 232 3.36 -3.30 3.25
CA SER A 232 3.14 -3.03 1.83
C SER A 232 3.33 -4.31 1.06
N CYS A 233 2.25 -4.84 0.51
CA CYS A 233 2.20 -6.15 -0.09
C CYS A 233 2.02 -6.07 -1.60
N TYR A 234 2.58 -7.01 -2.32
CA TYR A 234 2.41 -7.14 -3.76
C TYR A 234 2.48 -8.61 -4.17
N PRO A 235 1.76 -8.98 -5.24
CA PRO A 235 1.85 -10.32 -5.80
C PRO A 235 3.07 -10.45 -6.72
N ASP A 236 3.72 -11.59 -6.69
CA ASP A 236 4.81 -11.93 -7.59
C ASP A 236 4.82 -13.45 -7.79
N SER A 237 4.65 -13.90 -9.05
CA SER A 237 4.66 -15.32 -9.41
C SER A 237 3.73 -16.19 -8.55
N SER A 238 2.50 -15.75 -8.33
CA SER A 238 1.46 -16.40 -7.53
C SER A 238 1.71 -16.41 -6.02
N GLU A 239 2.77 -15.80 -5.55
CA GLU A 239 3.06 -15.58 -4.14
C GLU A 239 2.83 -14.12 -3.78
N ILE A 240 2.71 -13.86 -2.49
CA ILE A 240 2.59 -12.51 -1.94
C ILE A 240 3.86 -12.20 -1.17
N THR A 241 4.44 -11.05 -1.43
CA THR A 241 5.56 -10.51 -0.66
C THR A 241 5.13 -9.21 0.00
N CYS A 242 5.35 -9.10 1.30
CA CYS A 242 5.08 -7.89 2.07
C CYS A 242 6.37 -7.38 2.68
N VAL A 243 6.60 -6.08 2.58
CA VAL A 243 7.67 -5.36 3.25
C VAL A 243 7.02 -4.37 4.20
N CYS A 244 7.44 -4.40 5.46
CA CYS A 244 6.69 -3.79 6.55
C CYS A 244 7.53 -2.80 7.35
N ARG A 245 6.94 -2.27 8.41
CA ARG A 245 7.56 -1.36 9.36
C ARG A 245 7.87 -2.11 10.64
N ASP A 246 9.12 -2.03 11.11
CA ASP A 246 9.47 -2.39 12.48
C ASP A 246 9.41 -1.13 13.33
N ASN A 247 8.42 -1.05 14.19
CA ASN A 247 8.25 0.10 15.08
C ASN A 247 8.87 -0.13 16.46
N TRP A 248 9.49 -1.26 16.67
CA TRP A 248 10.05 -1.67 17.95
C TRP A 248 11.54 -1.36 18.05
N HIS A 249 12.36 -1.92 17.17
CA HIS A 249 13.81 -1.85 17.32
C HIS A 249 14.65 -1.94 16.04
N GLY A 250 14.05 -2.25 14.90
CA GLY A 250 14.80 -2.40 13.64
C GLY A 250 14.74 -1.17 12.75
N SER A 251 15.86 -0.85 12.12
CA SER A 251 15.98 0.21 11.13
C SER A 251 15.93 -0.29 9.68
N ASN A 252 16.13 -1.58 9.49
CA ASN A 252 15.85 -2.26 8.24
C ASN A 252 14.41 -2.79 8.25
N ARG A 253 13.88 -3.10 7.07
CA ARG A 253 12.48 -3.50 6.98
C ARG A 253 12.32 -5.01 7.08
N PRO A 254 11.40 -5.46 7.94
CA PRO A 254 10.98 -6.85 7.97
C PRO A 254 10.16 -7.18 6.75
N TRP A 255 10.25 -8.43 6.29
CA TRP A 255 9.43 -8.93 5.22
C TRP A 255 8.76 -10.24 5.60
N VAL A 256 7.64 -10.54 4.97
CA VAL A 256 6.98 -11.83 5.00
C VAL A 256 6.57 -12.18 3.57
N SER A 257 6.79 -13.41 3.19
CA SER A 257 6.42 -13.95 1.89
C SER A 257 5.60 -15.21 2.09
N PHE A 258 4.51 -15.36 1.36
CA PHE A 258 3.61 -16.49 1.55
C PHE A 258 2.92 -16.89 0.24
N ASN A 259 2.53 -18.16 0.16
CA ASN A 259 1.72 -18.68 -0.94
C ASN A 259 0.21 -18.54 -0.63
N GLN A 260 -0.62 -19.01 -1.53
CA GLN A 260 -2.07 -18.91 -1.38
C GLN A 260 -2.64 -19.78 -0.25
N ASN A 261 -1.88 -20.76 0.23
CA ASN A 261 -2.21 -21.57 1.40
C ASN A 261 -1.72 -20.97 2.71
N LEU A 262 -1.17 -19.75 2.67
CA LEU A 262 -0.61 -19.03 3.82
C LEU A 262 0.59 -19.76 4.46
N GLU A 263 1.30 -20.55 3.70
CA GLU A 263 2.62 -21.06 4.08
C GLU A 263 3.63 -19.94 3.89
N TYR A 264 4.21 -19.45 4.97
CA TYR A 264 4.98 -18.20 4.97
C TYR A 264 6.43 -18.39 5.35
N GLN A 265 7.25 -17.43 4.92
CA GLN A 265 8.64 -17.24 5.34
C GLN A 265 8.82 -15.82 5.81
N ILE A 266 9.72 -15.61 6.76
CA ILE A 266 9.97 -14.30 7.36
C ILE A 266 11.45 -13.96 7.34
N GLY A 267 11.75 -12.67 7.41
CA GLY A 267 13.10 -12.17 7.50
C GLY A 267 13.13 -10.65 7.53
N TYR A 268 14.32 -10.10 7.48
CA TYR A 268 14.58 -8.68 7.26
C TYR A 268 15.37 -8.52 5.96
N ILE A 269 15.19 -7.39 5.30
CA ILE A 269 16.02 -7.02 4.15
C ILE A 269 17.45 -6.85 4.66
N CYS A 270 18.39 -7.61 4.07
CA CYS A 270 19.74 -7.74 4.60
C CYS A 270 20.64 -6.53 4.30
N SER A 271 20.32 -5.77 3.24
CA SER A 271 21.11 -4.63 2.80
C SER A 271 21.39 -3.63 3.91
N GLY A 272 22.61 -3.11 3.94
CA GLY A 272 22.98 -1.98 4.79
C GLY A 272 22.43 -0.64 4.34
N ILE A 273 21.68 -0.60 3.25
CA ILE A 273 20.86 0.54 2.81
C ILE A 273 19.52 0.43 3.52
N PHE A 274 19.45 0.93 4.74
CA PHE A 274 18.28 0.79 5.59
C PHE A 274 17.09 1.57 5.06
N GLY A 275 15.92 0.95 5.02
CA GLY A 275 14.72 1.55 4.44
C GLY A 275 13.84 2.32 5.40
N ASP A 276 14.01 2.16 6.71
CA ASP A 276 13.13 2.76 7.70
C ASP A 276 13.60 4.16 8.13
N ASN A 277 12.82 4.83 8.93
CA ASN A 277 13.12 6.13 9.50
C ASN A 277 12.49 6.22 10.91
N PRO A 278 13.25 6.47 12.01
CA PRO A 278 14.69 6.77 12.03
C PRO A 278 15.57 5.57 11.71
N ARG A 279 16.77 5.84 11.25
CA ARG A 279 17.78 4.84 10.93
C ARG A 279 19.19 5.39 11.14
N PRO A 280 20.20 4.55 11.38
CA PRO A 280 21.60 4.97 11.34
C PRO A 280 22.04 5.24 9.89
N ASN A 281 23.22 5.83 9.73
CA ASN A 281 23.87 5.92 8.42
C ASN A 281 24.06 4.53 7.81
N ASP A 282 24.10 4.47 6.50
CA ASP A 282 24.35 3.23 5.78
C ASP A 282 25.66 2.59 6.26
N LYS A 283 25.61 1.31 6.53
CA LYS A 283 26.73 0.49 7.03
C LYS A 283 26.42 -0.96 6.70
N THR A 284 27.30 -1.88 7.06
CA THR A 284 27.03 -3.32 6.95
C THR A 284 25.67 -3.64 7.59
N GLY A 285 24.80 -4.28 6.80
CA GLY A 285 23.46 -4.64 7.22
C GLY A 285 23.39 -5.95 8.01
N SER A 286 22.20 -6.46 8.15
CA SER A 286 21.90 -7.74 8.80
C SER A 286 20.60 -8.29 8.23
N CYS A 287 20.49 -9.60 8.18
CA CYS A 287 19.24 -10.27 7.80
C CYS A 287 18.26 -10.43 8.98
N GLY A 288 18.61 -9.88 10.12
CA GLY A 288 17.75 -9.67 11.28
C GLY A 288 17.62 -8.18 11.59
N PRO A 289 16.89 -7.80 12.65
CA PRO A 289 16.69 -6.40 12.98
C PRO A 289 18.01 -5.70 13.35
N VAL A 290 18.27 -4.57 12.69
CA VAL A 290 19.39 -3.68 13.00
C VAL A 290 18.86 -2.57 13.91
N SER A 291 19.53 -2.36 15.03
CA SER A 291 19.12 -1.37 16.03
C SER A 291 18.88 0.01 15.41
N SER A 292 17.69 0.55 15.66
CA SER A 292 17.37 1.95 15.39
C SER A 292 17.62 2.80 16.65
N ASN A 293 17.53 4.12 16.49
CA ASN A 293 17.75 5.07 17.59
C ASN A 293 16.52 5.25 18.49
N GLY A 294 15.60 4.28 18.52
CA GLY A 294 14.40 4.32 19.37
C GLY A 294 13.21 3.60 18.73
N ALA A 295 12.16 3.38 19.53
CA ALA A 295 10.93 2.79 19.07
C ALA A 295 10.16 3.78 18.19
N ASN A 296 10.23 3.64 16.91
CA ASN A 296 9.51 4.40 15.90
C ASN A 296 9.82 3.85 14.51
N GLY A 297 9.11 4.33 13.51
CA GLY A 297 9.31 3.94 12.13
C GLY A 297 8.47 4.80 11.19
N VAL A 298 8.48 4.44 9.93
CA VAL A 298 7.62 5.00 8.89
C VAL A 298 7.17 3.88 7.98
N LYS A 299 5.91 3.91 7.57
CA LYS A 299 5.45 2.96 6.54
C LYS A 299 6.25 3.17 5.26
N GLY A 300 6.71 2.08 4.68
CA GLY A 300 7.44 2.06 3.43
C GLY A 300 7.25 0.74 2.69
N PHE A 301 7.99 0.59 1.61
CA PHE A 301 7.89 -0.56 0.72
C PHE A 301 9.27 -0.90 0.15
N SER A 302 9.36 -2.07 -0.44
CA SER A 302 10.49 -2.48 -1.30
C SER A 302 10.00 -3.52 -2.29
N PHE A 303 10.72 -3.68 -3.41
CA PHE A 303 10.42 -4.71 -4.39
C PHE A 303 11.60 -5.66 -4.52
N LYS A 304 11.34 -6.93 -4.32
CA LYS A 304 12.33 -8.01 -4.45
C LYS A 304 12.47 -8.45 -5.91
N TYR A 305 13.70 -8.49 -6.39
CA TYR A 305 14.06 -9.03 -7.71
C TYR A 305 15.21 -10.01 -7.55
N GLY A 306 14.91 -11.31 -7.39
CA GLY A 306 15.93 -12.30 -7.13
C GLY A 306 16.64 -12.02 -5.80
N ASN A 307 17.97 -11.87 -5.82
CA ASN A 307 18.75 -11.48 -4.66
C ASN A 307 18.83 -9.95 -4.48
N GLY A 308 18.36 -9.20 -5.46
CA GLY A 308 18.36 -7.75 -5.43
C GLY A 308 17.06 -7.16 -4.89
N VAL A 309 17.10 -5.89 -4.60
CA VAL A 309 15.94 -5.15 -4.06
C VAL A 309 15.95 -3.70 -4.52
N TRP A 310 14.77 -3.20 -4.86
CA TRP A 310 14.51 -1.77 -4.95
C TRP A 310 14.02 -1.28 -3.61
N ILE A 311 14.74 -0.34 -3.01
CA ILE A 311 14.41 0.24 -1.72
C ILE A 311 13.90 1.65 -1.93
N GLY A 312 12.66 1.92 -1.49
CA GLY A 312 12.12 3.26 -1.39
C GLY A 312 12.26 3.76 0.05
N ARG A 313 12.85 4.94 0.24
CA ARG A 313 13.07 5.48 1.58
C ARG A 313 13.08 7.00 1.61
N THR A 314 12.82 7.56 2.78
CA THR A 314 13.06 8.98 3.03
C THR A 314 14.56 9.28 2.94
N LYS A 315 14.92 10.46 2.46
CA LYS A 315 16.34 10.87 2.39
C LYS A 315 16.92 11.21 3.75
N SER A 316 16.14 11.81 4.64
CA SER A 316 16.59 12.06 6.00
C SER A 316 16.60 10.76 6.81
N ILE A 317 17.61 10.60 7.66
CA ILE A 317 17.71 9.45 8.56
C ILE A 317 16.89 9.62 9.85
N SER A 318 16.45 10.83 10.16
CA SER A 318 15.82 11.15 11.44
C SER A 318 14.43 11.76 11.34
N SER A 319 14.03 12.23 10.17
CA SER A 319 12.71 12.83 9.95
C SER A 319 12.15 12.45 8.59
N ARG A 320 10.85 12.69 8.41
CA ARG A 320 10.13 12.33 7.18
C ARG A 320 10.30 13.40 6.11
N ASN A 321 11.52 13.49 5.56
CA ASN A 321 11.94 14.45 4.55
C ASN A 321 12.49 13.74 3.34
N GLY A 322 12.11 14.20 2.16
CA GLY A 322 12.61 13.68 0.90
C GLY A 322 12.19 12.24 0.62
N PHE A 323 12.50 11.77 -0.55
CA PHE A 323 12.29 10.38 -0.93
C PHE A 323 13.22 10.00 -2.07
N GLU A 324 13.70 8.76 -2.06
CA GLU A 324 14.60 8.22 -3.07
C GLU A 324 14.32 6.74 -3.32
N MET A 325 14.63 6.28 -4.54
CA MET A 325 14.63 4.88 -4.93
C MET A 325 16.05 4.41 -5.18
N ILE A 326 16.41 3.29 -4.59
CA ILE A 326 17.77 2.74 -4.66
C ILE A 326 17.69 1.26 -5.08
N TRP A 327 18.46 0.91 -6.10
CA TRP A 327 18.64 -0.48 -6.52
C TRP A 327 19.93 -1.03 -5.93
N ASP A 328 19.79 -2.05 -5.10
CA ASP A 328 20.89 -2.86 -4.57
C ASP A 328 20.79 -4.27 -5.17
N PRO A 329 21.71 -4.66 -6.07
CA PRO A 329 21.59 -5.92 -6.80
C PRO A 329 21.72 -7.17 -5.94
N ASN A 330 22.21 -7.05 -4.71
CA ASN A 330 22.35 -8.15 -3.75
C ASN A 330 21.66 -7.88 -2.42
N GLY A 331 20.90 -6.80 -2.30
CA GLY A 331 20.44 -6.27 -1.03
C GLY A 331 19.34 -7.07 -0.33
N TRP A 332 18.62 -7.93 -1.03
CA TRP A 332 17.62 -8.77 -0.36
C TRP A 332 18.28 -9.83 0.52
N THR A 333 19.38 -10.41 0.08
CA THR A 333 20.08 -11.52 0.76
C THR A 333 21.48 -11.18 1.27
N GLY A 334 22.08 -10.07 0.78
CA GLY A 334 23.42 -9.64 1.12
C GLY A 334 23.45 -8.40 2.01
N THR A 335 24.41 -8.35 2.90
CA THR A 335 24.53 -7.32 3.96
C THR A 335 25.35 -6.11 3.56
N ASP A 336 25.93 -6.10 2.37
CA ASP A 336 26.64 -4.94 1.85
C ASP A 336 25.67 -3.80 1.57
N ASN A 337 26.21 -2.60 1.34
CA ASN A 337 25.44 -1.42 0.99
C ASN A 337 25.86 -0.85 -0.37
N ASP A 338 26.14 -1.73 -1.32
CA ASP A 338 26.56 -1.38 -2.66
C ASP A 338 25.34 -1.15 -3.56
N PHE A 339 24.99 0.10 -3.79
CA PHE A 339 23.94 0.42 -4.74
C PHE A 339 24.51 0.64 -6.15
N SER A 340 23.73 0.29 -7.17
CA SER A 340 24.08 0.53 -8.56
C SER A 340 23.27 1.64 -9.20
N ILE A 341 22.05 1.88 -8.74
CA ILE A 341 21.16 2.91 -9.27
C ILE A 341 20.52 3.65 -8.09
N LYS A 342 20.47 4.97 -8.22
CA LYS A 342 19.77 5.84 -7.27
C LYS A 342 18.97 6.88 -8.04
N GLN A 343 17.70 7.02 -7.72
CA GLN A 343 16.81 7.99 -8.35
C GLN A 343 16.18 8.87 -7.28
N ASP A 344 16.28 10.18 -7.43
CA ASP A 344 15.62 11.17 -6.58
C ASP A 344 14.14 11.28 -6.94
N ILE A 345 13.30 11.35 -5.92
CA ILE A 345 11.85 11.48 -6.04
C ILE A 345 11.37 12.79 -5.40
N VAL A 346 11.77 13.04 -4.16
CA VAL A 346 11.46 14.27 -3.42
C VAL A 346 12.74 14.79 -2.79
N GLY A 347 13.01 16.08 -2.92
CA GLY A 347 14.22 16.70 -2.38
C GLY A 347 14.30 16.62 -0.85
N ILE A 348 15.53 16.62 -0.31
CA ILE A 348 15.79 16.48 1.14
C ILE A 348 15.14 17.59 1.97
N ASN A 349 14.94 18.77 1.40
CA ASN A 349 14.35 19.91 2.09
C ASN A 349 12.82 19.92 2.06
N GLU A 350 12.21 18.94 1.41
CA GLU A 350 10.78 18.85 1.26
C GLU A 350 10.19 17.78 2.17
N TRP A 351 8.99 18.03 2.71
CA TRP A 351 8.29 17.07 3.56
C TRP A 351 7.81 15.87 2.74
N SER A 352 7.89 14.71 3.32
CA SER A 352 7.32 13.47 2.81
C SER A 352 6.56 12.76 3.94
N GLY A 353 6.44 11.45 3.91
CA GLY A 353 5.70 10.72 4.92
C GLY A 353 5.70 9.23 4.63
N TYR A 354 4.53 8.64 4.71
CA TYR A 354 4.33 7.23 4.35
C TYR A 354 4.58 7.00 2.88
N SER A 355 4.95 5.79 2.54
CA SER A 355 5.00 5.30 1.17
C SER A 355 4.53 3.85 1.13
N GLY A 356 4.05 3.42 0.00
CA GLY A 356 3.55 2.07 -0.14
C GLY A 356 3.57 1.60 -1.59
N SER A 357 3.52 0.29 -1.75
CA SER A 357 3.46 -0.36 -3.05
C SER A 357 2.03 -0.49 -3.55
N PHE A 358 1.88 -0.48 -4.85
CA PHE A 358 0.73 -0.98 -5.57
C PHE A 358 1.18 -1.56 -6.89
N VAL A 359 0.34 -2.31 -7.54
CA VAL A 359 0.68 -2.95 -8.81
C VAL A 359 -0.40 -2.69 -9.85
N GLN A 360 0.01 -2.74 -11.10
CA GLN A 360 -0.91 -2.76 -12.23
C GLN A 360 -0.81 -4.11 -12.92
N HIS A 361 -1.93 -4.82 -12.92
CA HIS A 361 -2.00 -6.14 -13.53
C HIS A 361 -2.02 -6.06 -15.07
N PRO A 362 -1.63 -7.13 -15.77
CA PRO A 362 -1.64 -7.18 -17.23
C PRO A 362 -2.96 -6.78 -17.88
N GLU A 363 -4.08 -7.02 -17.21
CA GLU A 363 -5.41 -6.68 -17.69
C GLU A 363 -5.62 -5.16 -17.83
N LEU A 364 -4.95 -4.38 -16.99
CA LEU A 364 -4.99 -2.91 -17.07
C LEU A 364 -3.99 -2.38 -18.09
N THR A 365 -2.76 -2.90 -18.07
CA THR A 365 -1.63 -2.33 -18.82
C THR A 365 -1.47 -2.92 -20.22
N GLY A 366 -1.98 -4.12 -20.46
CA GLY A 366 -1.68 -4.89 -21.66
C GLY A 366 -0.28 -5.50 -21.70
N LEU A 367 0.51 -5.36 -20.63
CA LEU A 367 1.81 -6.00 -20.51
C LEU A 367 1.66 -7.49 -20.17
N ASP A 368 2.72 -8.26 -20.35
CA ASP A 368 2.76 -9.68 -19.98
C ASP A 368 3.28 -9.94 -18.56
N CYS A 369 3.49 -8.89 -17.80
CA CYS A 369 4.03 -8.91 -16.45
C CYS A 369 3.30 -7.92 -15.55
N ILE A 370 3.49 -8.02 -14.24
CA ILE A 370 2.91 -7.13 -13.24
C ILE A 370 3.79 -5.88 -13.11
N ARG A 371 3.22 -4.71 -13.35
CA ARG A 371 3.94 -3.46 -13.25
C ARG A 371 4.01 -3.01 -11.80
N PRO A 372 5.21 -2.93 -11.19
CA PRO A 372 5.35 -2.41 -9.84
C PRO A 372 5.22 -0.90 -9.83
N CYS A 373 4.49 -0.39 -8.85
CA CYS A 373 4.28 1.03 -8.65
C CYS A 373 4.38 1.37 -7.16
N PHE A 374 4.57 2.63 -6.86
CA PHE A 374 4.53 3.11 -5.48
C PHE A 374 3.92 4.50 -5.40
N TRP A 375 3.44 4.83 -4.22
CA TRP A 375 2.99 6.16 -3.88
C TRP A 375 3.79 6.71 -2.70
N VAL A 376 3.86 8.02 -2.60
CA VAL A 376 4.47 8.75 -1.48
C VAL A 376 3.45 9.75 -0.96
N GLU A 377 3.25 9.74 0.35
CA GLU A 377 2.45 10.74 1.06
C GLU A 377 3.31 11.97 1.32
N LEU A 378 2.82 13.14 0.92
CA LEU A 378 3.47 14.42 1.14
C LEU A 378 2.74 15.15 2.26
N ILE A 379 3.19 14.96 3.49
CA ILE A 379 2.54 15.53 4.69
C ILE A 379 2.89 17.00 4.81
N ARG A 380 1.87 17.81 5.11
CA ARG A 380 2.00 19.23 5.41
C ARG A 380 1.29 19.55 6.73
N GLY A 381 1.64 20.66 7.33
CA GLY A 381 1.06 21.10 8.58
C GLY A 381 1.82 20.60 9.80
N ARG A 382 1.11 20.43 10.92
CA ARG A 382 1.74 20.00 12.17
C ARG A 382 2.28 18.57 12.08
N PRO A 383 3.37 18.25 12.79
CA PRO A 383 4.10 19.11 13.77
C PRO A 383 5.15 20.04 13.13
N LYS A 384 5.38 19.92 11.82
CA LYS A 384 6.53 20.57 11.17
C LYS A 384 6.26 22.00 10.75
N GLU A 385 5.02 22.35 10.55
CA GLU A 385 4.59 23.71 10.17
C GLU A 385 3.59 24.25 11.19
N ASN A 386 3.53 25.57 11.33
CA ASN A 386 2.67 26.22 12.30
C ASN A 386 1.24 26.38 11.74
N THR A 387 0.52 25.30 11.68
CA THR A 387 -0.88 25.22 11.26
C THR A 387 -1.73 24.59 12.36
N ILE A 388 -3.05 24.72 12.26
CA ILE A 388 -3.98 24.01 13.16
C ILE A 388 -4.24 22.56 12.71
N TRP A 389 -3.87 22.25 11.48
CA TRP A 389 -4.18 20.97 10.82
C TRP A 389 -2.91 20.20 10.44
N THR A 390 -3.11 18.94 10.18
CA THR A 390 -2.13 18.05 9.53
C THR A 390 -2.84 17.35 8.38
N SER A 391 -2.30 17.43 7.19
CA SER A 391 -2.87 16.79 6.02
C SER A 391 -1.79 16.34 5.06
N GLY A 392 -2.15 15.52 4.08
CA GLY A 392 -1.23 15.01 3.08
C GLY A 392 -1.83 15.06 1.68
N SER A 393 -0.95 15.00 0.72
CA SER A 393 -1.26 14.75 -0.68
C SER A 393 -0.55 13.49 -1.12
N SER A 394 -0.79 13.02 -2.33
CA SER A 394 -0.14 11.83 -2.85
C SER A 394 0.51 12.08 -4.20
N ILE A 395 1.64 11.41 -4.41
CA ILE A 395 2.31 11.29 -5.69
C ILE A 395 2.60 9.81 -5.94
N SER A 396 2.51 9.38 -7.18
CA SER A 396 2.79 7.99 -7.52
C SER A 396 3.70 7.85 -8.72
N PHE A 397 4.44 6.75 -8.74
CA PHE A 397 5.39 6.38 -9.77
C PHE A 397 5.19 4.92 -10.13
N CYS A 398 5.44 4.59 -11.39
CA CYS A 398 5.45 3.20 -11.84
C CYS A 398 6.79 2.84 -12.46
N GLY A 399 7.17 1.58 -12.35
CA GLY A 399 8.41 1.06 -12.90
C GLY A 399 8.41 1.09 -14.42
N VAL A 400 9.54 1.48 -14.98
CA VAL A 400 9.78 1.49 -16.42
C VAL A 400 11.11 0.81 -16.71
N ASN A 401 11.24 0.26 -17.91
CA ASN A 401 12.48 -0.35 -18.38
C ASN A 401 13.19 0.62 -19.34
N SER A 402 13.45 1.82 -18.85
CA SER A 402 14.13 2.89 -19.60
C SER A 402 14.85 3.79 -18.60
N ASP A 403 15.83 4.55 -19.09
CA ASP A 403 16.53 5.53 -18.28
C ASP A 403 15.57 6.65 -17.87
N THR A 404 15.61 7.01 -16.59
CA THR A 404 14.82 8.09 -16.03
C THR A 404 15.71 9.05 -15.26
N VAL A 405 15.33 10.32 -15.22
CA VAL A 405 16.01 11.35 -14.45
C VAL A 405 15.19 11.67 -13.22
N GLY A 406 15.84 11.72 -12.07
CA GLY A 406 15.21 12.12 -10.82
C GLY A 406 15.03 13.63 -10.76
N TRP A 407 13.85 14.05 -10.31
CA TRP A 407 13.48 15.43 -10.03
C TRP A 407 12.94 15.52 -8.60
N SER A 408 12.81 16.72 -8.08
CA SER A 408 12.07 16.91 -6.83
C SER A 408 10.59 17.12 -7.15
N TRP A 409 9.74 16.33 -6.47
CA TRP A 409 8.29 16.36 -6.64
C TRP A 409 7.58 16.64 -5.31
N PRO A 410 7.80 17.82 -4.69
CA PRO A 410 7.12 18.17 -3.44
C PRO A 410 5.64 18.48 -3.68
N ASP A 411 4.88 18.56 -2.58
CA ASP A 411 3.51 19.04 -2.63
C ASP A 411 3.48 20.46 -3.23
N GLY A 412 2.60 20.69 -4.20
CA GLY A 412 2.42 21.97 -4.86
C GLY A 412 3.45 22.34 -5.92
N ALA A 413 4.47 21.51 -6.19
CA ALA A 413 5.38 21.73 -7.32
C ALA A 413 4.69 21.37 -8.65
N GLU A 414 4.98 22.15 -9.70
CA GLU A 414 4.46 21.91 -11.06
C GLU A 414 5.34 20.92 -11.84
#